data_0d65eb0fd9deae22aff606927058c141
#
_entry.id   0d65eb0fd9deae22aff606927058c141
#
_cell.length_a   1.000
_cell.length_b   1.000
_cell.length_c   1.000
_cell.angle_alpha   90.00
_cell.angle_beta   90.00
_cell.angle_gamma   90.00
#
_symmetry.space_group_name_H-M   'P 1'
#
loop_
_entity.id
_entity.type
_entity.pdbx_description
1 polymer ?
#
loop_
_entity_poly.entity_id
_entity_poly.type
_entity_poly.pdbx_seq_one_letter_code
_entity_poly.pdbx_strand_id
1 'polypeptide(L)'
;MNKHPIISILILLIGIPGLTYSQDFSITADVDRTRISVNDLIVMTVTVSGQDLNNVPEPALPDLNNFLILGQTSSTTSSFNFMNGKISSSQTIRYIYQLQPNAMGDFVIDAITASYEGKRYRTKPITIEVVQGTAHAPPQGGRGSVQQPLPGVNNQTKLREELFVRAVIDKKKAYVGEQVAITYKLYTRVGLANVRYDRMPSYTGFWMEEMYSAQHLDYQEEIIDGKRYSVSTLKRIALFPTVTGEQQIEPLSMLCDVQIARRRSLFDSFFDDPLDPIFSRTRQTRIESETQTIDVLPLPEAGKPDTFKNAVGQFKITASIDQAVAEVSQPLTLTVILSGKGNIKTLEAPVLPTMANFKQYASESKENINANNLRIGGFKTYSYVLIPVISGVNQIEPPTFPYFDPATKSYKIASTNPITITVASEKWDPTTGFMPQKTA
;
A
#
# COMPACT_ATOMS: atom_id res chain seq x y z
N MET A 1 -79.96 -0.04 -17.27
CA MET A 1 -79.35 1.28 -16.90
C MET A 1 -78.56 1.12 -15.61
N ASN A 2 -77.28 0.91 -15.69
CA ASN A 2 -76.39 1.02 -14.54
C ASN A 2 -75.04 1.57 -15.06
N LYS A 3 -74.73 2.80 -14.69
CA LYS A 3 -73.54 3.52 -15.02
C LYS A 3 -72.43 3.14 -13.98
N HIS A 4 -71.31 2.62 -14.45
CA HIS A 4 -70.10 2.45 -13.63
C HIS A 4 -69.19 3.67 -13.87
N PRO A 5 -68.65 4.31 -12.79
CA PRO A 5 -67.67 5.37 -12.95
C PRO A 5 -66.26 4.80 -13.11
N ILE A 6 -65.54 5.28 -14.12
CA ILE A 6 -64.13 5.01 -14.36
C ILE A 6 -63.34 5.84 -13.36
N ILE A 7 -62.65 5.17 -12.44
CA ILE A 7 -61.67 5.81 -11.52
C ILE A 7 -60.31 5.84 -12.26
N SER A 8 -59.91 7.03 -12.68
CA SER A 8 -58.57 7.29 -13.21
C SER A 8 -57.60 7.34 -12.01
N ILE A 9 -56.74 6.32 -11.88
CA ILE A 9 -55.63 6.32 -10.95
C ILE A 9 -54.46 7.11 -11.55
N LEU A 10 -54.26 8.33 -11.04
CA LEU A 10 -53.10 9.17 -11.31
C LEU A 10 -51.89 8.60 -10.57
N ILE A 11 -50.99 7.88 -11.24
CA ILE A 11 -49.72 7.40 -10.64
C ILE A 11 -48.77 8.59 -10.54
N LEU A 12 -48.64 9.12 -9.35
CA LEU A 12 -47.65 10.13 -8.99
C LEU A 12 -46.28 9.45 -8.92
N LEU A 13 -45.43 9.61 -9.94
CA LEU A 13 -44.03 9.20 -9.95
C LEU A 13 -43.26 10.08 -8.96
N ILE A 14 -43.12 9.63 -7.74
CA ILE A 14 -42.19 10.22 -6.75
C ILE A 14 -40.78 9.83 -7.19
N GLY A 15 -40.07 10.77 -7.81
CA GLY A 15 -38.67 10.66 -8.08
C GLY A 15 -37.90 10.55 -6.75
N ILE A 16 -37.36 9.37 -6.47
CA ILE A 16 -36.43 9.18 -5.38
C ILE A 16 -35.14 9.88 -5.77
N PRO A 17 -34.68 10.94 -5.07
CA PRO A 17 -33.38 11.53 -5.37
C PRO A 17 -32.35 10.44 -5.08
N GLY A 18 -31.57 10.06 -6.10
CA GLY A 18 -30.46 9.15 -5.95
C GLY A 18 -29.51 9.71 -4.88
N LEU A 19 -29.33 8.99 -3.80
CA LEU A 19 -28.28 9.23 -2.81
C LEU A 19 -26.94 9.07 -3.54
N THR A 20 -26.38 10.17 -4.02
CA THR A 20 -24.97 10.24 -4.39
C THR A 20 -24.19 10.07 -3.09
N TYR A 21 -23.58 8.90 -2.87
CA TYR A 21 -22.53 8.73 -1.89
C TYR A 21 -21.32 9.55 -2.38
N SER A 22 -21.30 10.82 -2.03
CA SER A 22 -20.06 11.58 -1.97
C SER A 22 -19.26 10.95 -0.83
N GLN A 23 -18.02 10.52 -1.09
CA GLN A 23 -17.11 10.19 0.00
C GLN A 23 -16.74 11.51 0.69
N ASP A 24 -17.55 11.86 1.68
CA ASP A 24 -17.37 13.07 2.47
C ASP A 24 -16.06 12.94 3.27
N PHE A 25 -15.43 14.11 3.50
CA PHE A 25 -14.28 14.22 4.38
C PHE A 25 -14.59 13.65 5.77
N SER A 26 -13.69 12.85 6.30
CA SER A 26 -13.81 12.28 7.65
C SER A 26 -12.51 12.40 8.43
N ILE A 27 -12.63 12.55 9.74
CA ILE A 27 -11.52 12.48 10.69
C ILE A 27 -11.87 11.51 11.81
N THR A 28 -10.94 10.60 12.12
CA THR A 28 -11.03 9.68 13.27
C THR A 28 -9.76 9.74 14.08
N ALA A 29 -9.85 9.42 15.36
CA ALA A 29 -8.70 9.25 16.23
C ALA A 29 -8.89 8.00 17.07
N ASP A 30 -7.85 7.21 17.17
CA ASP A 30 -7.77 5.96 17.91
C ASP A 30 -6.46 5.89 18.68
N VAL A 31 -6.44 5.10 19.76
CA VAL A 31 -5.24 4.79 20.53
C VAL A 31 -5.01 3.29 20.56
N ASP A 32 -3.75 2.87 20.62
CA ASP A 32 -3.38 1.46 20.68
C ASP A 32 -3.88 0.75 21.95
N ARG A 33 -4.07 1.50 23.05
CA ARG A 33 -4.61 1.01 24.31
C ARG A 33 -5.21 2.13 25.15
N THR A 34 -6.25 1.83 25.88
CA THR A 34 -6.98 2.80 26.74
C THR A 34 -6.63 2.67 28.22
N ARG A 35 -5.90 1.61 28.63
CA ARG A 35 -5.40 1.41 29.99
C ARG A 35 -3.90 1.14 29.93
N ILE A 36 -3.12 2.01 30.56
CA ILE A 36 -1.66 2.02 30.50
C ILE A 36 -1.06 2.33 31.87
N SER A 37 0.24 2.03 32.02
CA SER A 37 1.02 2.49 33.16
C SER A 37 1.57 3.89 32.90
N VAL A 38 1.84 4.66 33.97
CA VAL A 38 2.46 5.99 33.88
C VAL A 38 3.82 5.98 33.14
N ASN A 39 4.48 4.83 33.07
CA ASN A 39 5.77 4.67 32.38
C ASN A 39 5.63 4.10 30.95
N ASP A 40 4.40 3.80 30.50
CA ASP A 40 4.16 3.26 29.17
C ASP A 40 4.00 4.40 28.16
N LEU A 41 4.32 4.10 26.89
CA LEU A 41 3.98 4.95 25.76
C LEU A 41 2.65 4.49 25.17
N ILE A 42 1.83 5.44 24.77
CA ILE A 42 0.60 5.24 24.02
C ILE A 42 0.78 5.80 22.61
N VAL A 43 0.31 5.07 21.62
CA VAL A 43 0.32 5.51 20.22
C VAL A 43 -1.08 5.98 19.85
N MET A 44 -1.22 7.27 19.62
CA MET A 44 -2.45 7.87 19.11
C MET A 44 -2.32 8.03 17.60
N THR A 45 -3.31 7.52 16.85
CA THR A 45 -3.39 7.64 15.40
C THR A 45 -4.59 8.51 15.02
N VAL A 46 -4.33 9.63 14.35
CA VAL A 46 -5.37 10.48 13.76
C VAL A 46 -5.40 10.22 12.26
N THR A 47 -6.54 9.79 11.76
CA THR A 47 -6.73 9.48 10.33
C THR A 47 -7.68 10.50 9.71
N VAL A 48 -7.24 11.15 8.65
CA VAL A 48 -8.02 12.06 7.82
C VAL A 48 -8.22 11.41 6.46
N SER A 49 -9.46 11.26 6.01
CA SER A 49 -9.80 10.66 4.72
C SER A 49 -10.74 11.58 3.93
N GLY A 50 -10.49 11.72 2.64
CA GLY A 50 -11.28 12.58 1.75
C GLY A 50 -10.80 12.50 0.30
N GLN A 51 -11.41 13.34 -0.54
CA GLN A 51 -10.97 13.53 -1.91
C GLN A 51 -9.93 14.59 -2.00
N ASP A 52 -8.98 14.87 -2.48
CA ASP A 52 -8.03 16.00 -2.54
C ASP A 52 -7.68 16.62 -1.18
N LEU A 53 -6.80 15.95 -0.45
CA LEU A 53 -6.28 16.43 0.85
C LEU A 53 -4.98 17.26 0.75
N ASN A 54 -4.53 17.63 -0.45
CA ASN A 54 -3.23 18.30 -0.64
C ASN A 54 -3.11 19.65 0.07
N ASN A 55 -4.22 20.33 0.31
CA ASN A 55 -4.27 21.62 0.98
C ASN A 55 -4.97 21.57 2.36
N VAL A 56 -5.12 20.38 2.94
CA VAL A 56 -5.74 20.22 4.26
C VAL A 56 -4.70 20.50 5.32
N PRO A 57 -4.93 21.49 6.22
CA PRO A 57 -4.03 21.74 7.35
C PRO A 57 -3.95 20.51 8.26
N GLU A 58 -2.83 20.38 8.95
CA GLU A 58 -2.68 19.38 10.01
C GLU A 58 -3.82 19.50 11.04
N PRO A 59 -4.40 18.39 11.51
CA PRO A 59 -5.42 18.41 12.55
C PRO A 59 -4.94 19.12 13.80
N ALA A 60 -5.76 20.02 14.33
CA ALA A 60 -5.46 20.72 15.58
C ALA A 60 -5.73 19.77 16.76
N LEU A 61 -4.66 19.45 17.50
CA LEU A 61 -4.75 18.67 18.73
C LEU A 61 -5.39 19.52 19.86
N PRO A 62 -6.12 18.91 20.77
CA PRO A 62 -6.55 19.54 22.02
C PRO A 62 -5.36 19.73 22.96
N ASP A 63 -5.58 20.41 24.09
CA ASP A 63 -4.60 20.47 25.15
C ASP A 63 -4.30 19.08 25.72
N LEU A 64 -3.05 18.66 25.58
CA LEU A 64 -2.57 17.36 26.08
C LEU A 64 -1.76 17.53 27.38
N ASN A 65 -2.23 18.36 28.33
CA ASN A 65 -1.51 18.73 29.55
C ASN A 65 -1.07 17.53 30.41
N ASN A 66 -1.77 16.40 30.28
CA ASN A 66 -1.47 15.17 31.01
C ASN A 66 -0.60 14.17 30.23
N PHE A 67 -0.17 14.57 29.01
CA PHE A 67 0.65 13.74 28.13
C PHE A 67 1.79 14.57 27.51
N LEU A 68 2.99 14.02 27.50
CA LEU A 68 4.11 14.55 26.76
C LEU A 68 4.16 13.93 25.37
N ILE A 69 4.20 14.74 24.33
CA ILE A 69 4.40 14.25 22.95
C ILE A 69 5.89 14.00 22.75
N LEU A 70 6.29 12.74 22.63
CA LEU A 70 7.68 12.33 22.41
C LEU A 70 8.07 12.23 20.94
N GLY A 71 7.08 12.04 20.06
CA GLY A 71 7.31 11.91 18.63
C GLY A 71 6.03 12.08 17.83
N GLN A 72 6.20 12.58 16.60
CA GLN A 72 5.14 12.76 15.63
C GLN A 72 5.65 12.33 14.26
N THR A 73 4.82 11.61 13.52
CA THR A 73 5.08 11.24 12.12
C THR A 73 3.77 11.25 11.34
N SER A 74 3.86 11.43 10.02
CA SER A 74 2.68 11.37 9.15
C SER A 74 2.97 10.52 7.92
N SER A 75 1.91 9.90 7.39
CA SER A 75 1.97 9.14 6.14
C SER A 75 0.72 9.40 5.31
N THR A 76 0.89 9.53 3.99
CA THR A 76 -0.19 9.76 3.04
C THR A 76 -0.34 8.54 2.13
N THR A 77 -1.57 8.07 1.99
CA THR A 77 -1.94 6.98 1.07
C THR A 77 -3.02 7.50 0.13
N SER A 78 -2.82 7.37 -1.17
CA SER A 78 -3.83 7.69 -2.18
C SER A 78 -4.37 6.40 -2.79
N SER A 79 -5.69 6.29 -2.87
CA SER A 79 -6.37 5.19 -3.54
C SER A 79 -7.31 5.74 -4.62
N PHE A 80 -7.36 5.05 -5.75
CA PHE A 80 -8.22 5.41 -6.87
C PHE A 80 -9.14 4.23 -7.15
N ASN A 81 -10.42 4.52 -7.26
CA ASN A 81 -11.43 3.52 -7.59
C ASN A 81 -12.09 3.88 -8.92
N PHE A 82 -12.13 2.90 -9.82
CA PHE A 82 -12.76 3.05 -11.12
C PHE A 82 -14.01 2.18 -11.18
N MET A 83 -15.18 2.81 -11.16
CA MET A 83 -16.47 2.13 -11.31
C MET A 83 -17.34 2.86 -12.34
N ASN A 84 -17.89 2.12 -13.29
CA ASN A 84 -18.87 2.62 -14.29
C ASN A 84 -18.37 3.83 -15.09
N GLY A 85 -17.10 3.84 -15.51
CA GLY A 85 -16.55 4.93 -16.31
C GLY A 85 -16.20 6.20 -15.51
N LYS A 86 -16.38 6.21 -14.19
CA LYS A 86 -16.01 7.31 -13.31
C LYS A 86 -14.81 6.93 -12.46
N ILE A 87 -13.81 7.82 -12.41
CA ILE A 87 -12.66 7.71 -11.51
C ILE A 87 -13.03 8.47 -10.24
N SER A 88 -13.03 7.77 -9.10
CA SER A 88 -13.05 8.41 -7.80
C SER A 88 -11.67 8.23 -7.14
N SER A 89 -11.07 9.33 -6.70
CA SER A 89 -9.85 9.30 -5.90
C SER A 89 -10.22 9.48 -4.43
N SER A 90 -9.57 8.73 -3.55
CA SER A 90 -9.59 9.00 -2.12
C SER A 90 -8.18 9.05 -1.60
N GLN A 91 -7.92 10.00 -0.72
CA GLN A 91 -6.65 10.20 -0.05
C GLN A 91 -6.86 10.01 1.45
N THR A 92 -5.90 9.36 2.09
CA THR A 92 -5.90 9.15 3.55
C THR A 92 -4.55 9.61 4.09
N ILE A 93 -4.59 10.54 5.04
CA ILE A 93 -3.41 11.00 5.79
C ILE A 93 -3.54 10.47 7.22
N ARG A 94 -2.50 9.79 7.69
CA ARG A 94 -2.39 9.32 9.07
C ARG A 94 -1.32 10.13 9.79
N TYR A 95 -1.69 10.72 10.91
CA TYR A 95 -0.79 11.36 11.86
C TYR A 95 -0.67 10.44 13.07
N ILE A 96 0.55 10.08 13.42
CA ILE A 96 0.86 9.16 14.52
C ILE A 96 1.63 9.93 15.57
N TYR A 97 1.11 9.96 16.80
CA TYR A 97 1.69 10.64 17.95
C TYR A 97 2.07 9.61 19.01
N GLN A 98 3.29 9.71 19.50
CA GLN A 98 3.76 8.95 20.67
C GLN A 98 3.58 9.81 21.91
N LEU A 99 2.69 9.39 22.79
CA LEU A 99 2.33 10.14 24.01
C LEU A 99 2.83 9.37 25.24
N GLN A 100 3.45 10.10 26.17
CA GLN A 100 3.81 9.59 27.50
C GLN A 100 2.97 10.29 28.55
N PRO A 101 2.23 9.58 29.40
CA PRO A 101 1.50 10.21 30.50
C PRO A 101 2.47 10.78 31.53
N ASN A 102 2.13 11.94 32.11
CA ASN A 102 2.91 12.60 33.15
C ASN A 102 2.31 12.44 34.55
N ALA A 103 1.13 11.85 34.67
CA ALA A 103 0.42 11.60 35.93
C ALA A 103 -0.46 10.34 35.85
N MET A 104 -0.84 9.79 37.00
CA MET A 104 -1.81 8.70 37.15
C MET A 104 -3.24 9.27 37.26
N GLY A 105 -4.21 8.53 36.76
CA GLY A 105 -5.64 8.88 36.82
C GLY A 105 -6.36 8.59 35.49
N ASP A 106 -7.61 9.00 35.46
CA ASP A 106 -8.44 8.93 34.25
C ASP A 106 -8.33 10.26 33.51
N PHE A 107 -7.82 10.22 32.29
CA PHE A 107 -7.63 11.38 31.44
C PHE A 107 -8.47 11.26 30.18
N VAL A 108 -8.98 12.39 29.70
CA VAL A 108 -9.69 12.46 28.43
C VAL A 108 -8.85 13.27 27.45
N ILE A 109 -8.55 12.66 26.31
CA ILE A 109 -8.06 13.38 25.14
C ILE A 109 -9.29 13.91 24.43
N ASP A 110 -9.48 15.24 24.47
CA ASP A 110 -10.62 15.89 23.84
C ASP A 110 -10.63 15.73 22.33
N ALA A 111 -11.73 16.12 21.68
CA ALA A 111 -11.94 15.99 20.26
C ALA A 111 -10.88 16.75 19.44
N ILE A 112 -10.16 16.03 18.58
CA ILE A 112 -9.23 16.58 17.60
C ILE A 112 -10.02 17.18 16.45
N THR A 113 -9.60 18.33 15.94
CA THR A 113 -10.34 19.07 14.93
C THR A 113 -9.55 19.19 13.63
N ALA A 114 -10.23 19.05 12.49
CA ALA A 114 -9.71 19.35 11.16
C ALA A 114 -10.65 20.28 10.41
N SER A 115 -10.12 21.13 9.55
CA SER A 115 -10.88 22.02 8.68
C SER A 115 -10.72 21.58 7.23
N TYR A 116 -11.86 21.39 6.54
CA TYR A 116 -11.88 21.03 5.13
C TYR A 116 -13.00 21.81 4.42
N GLU A 117 -12.68 22.52 3.35
CA GLU A 117 -13.62 23.35 2.58
C GLU A 117 -14.46 24.31 3.45
N GLY A 118 -13.81 24.93 4.44
CA GLY A 118 -14.47 25.87 5.35
C GLY A 118 -15.36 25.23 6.43
N LYS A 119 -15.52 23.91 6.42
CA LYS A 119 -16.23 23.15 7.46
C LYS A 119 -15.27 22.59 8.49
N ARG A 120 -15.72 22.51 9.75
CA ARG A 120 -14.94 21.94 10.85
C ARG A 120 -15.45 20.55 11.21
N TYR A 121 -14.55 19.58 11.24
CA TYR A 121 -14.80 18.19 11.60
C TYR A 121 -14.10 17.88 12.91
N ARG A 122 -14.68 16.96 13.70
CA ARG A 122 -14.18 16.60 15.02
C ARG A 122 -14.20 15.10 15.22
N THR A 123 -13.20 14.57 15.95
CA THR A 123 -13.20 13.19 16.42
C THR A 123 -14.08 13.04 17.67
N LYS A 124 -14.30 11.79 18.09
CA LYS A 124 -14.80 11.52 19.43
C LYS A 124 -13.66 11.72 20.44
N PRO A 125 -13.96 12.15 21.68
CA PRO A 125 -12.96 12.15 22.75
C PRO A 125 -12.57 10.72 23.13
N ILE A 126 -11.32 10.54 23.62
CA ILE A 126 -10.74 9.24 23.99
C ILE A 126 -10.41 9.27 25.47
N THR A 127 -10.93 8.32 26.24
CA THR A 127 -10.62 8.18 27.67
C THR A 127 -9.46 7.21 27.86
N ILE A 128 -8.46 7.61 28.66
CA ILE A 128 -7.26 6.84 28.98
C ILE A 128 -7.19 6.68 30.49
N GLU A 129 -7.15 5.45 30.98
CA GLU A 129 -6.88 5.12 32.38
C GLU A 129 -5.37 4.90 32.57
N VAL A 130 -4.72 5.76 33.33
CA VAL A 130 -3.30 5.67 33.66
C VAL A 130 -3.16 5.17 35.11
N VAL A 131 -2.65 3.95 35.25
CA VAL A 131 -2.48 3.28 36.54
C VAL A 131 -1.01 3.29 36.99
N GLN A 132 -0.80 3.12 38.29
CA GLN A 132 0.55 2.86 38.81
C GLN A 132 1.05 1.55 38.21
N GLY A 133 2.27 1.54 37.64
CA GLY A 133 2.83 0.36 37.01
C GLY A 133 2.86 -0.83 37.94
N THR A 134 1.90 -1.72 37.82
CA THR A 134 2.04 -3.08 38.26
C THR A 134 2.67 -3.83 37.10
N ALA A 135 3.87 -4.35 37.31
CA ALA A 135 4.44 -5.34 36.41
C ALA A 135 3.30 -6.33 36.07
N HIS A 136 2.99 -6.52 34.80
CA HIS A 136 2.07 -7.55 34.37
C HIS A 136 2.56 -8.88 34.94
N ALA A 137 1.88 -9.39 35.99
CA ALA A 137 2.10 -10.73 36.47
C ALA A 137 1.70 -11.69 35.35
N PRO A 138 2.57 -12.59 34.93
CA PRO A 138 2.16 -13.64 34.01
C PRO A 138 1.10 -14.51 34.67
N PRO A 139 0.14 -15.06 33.92
CA PRO A 139 -0.93 -15.89 34.47
C PRO A 139 -0.33 -17.05 35.26
N GLN A 140 -0.73 -17.20 36.52
CA GLN A 140 -0.36 -18.33 37.37
C GLN A 140 -0.97 -19.62 36.80
N GLY A 141 -0.11 -20.47 36.29
CA GLY A 141 -0.45 -21.82 35.84
C GLY A 141 0.67 -22.79 36.13
N GLY A 142 0.48 -23.62 37.16
CA GLY A 142 1.15 -24.92 37.29
C GLY A 142 2.52 -24.97 37.96
N ARG A 143 2.52 -25.31 39.25
CA ARG A 143 3.70 -25.85 39.95
C ARG A 143 4.21 -27.10 39.24
N GLY A 144 5.43 -27.01 38.67
CA GLY A 144 6.20 -28.15 38.11
C GLY A 144 7.66 -27.96 38.44
N SER A 145 8.13 -28.81 39.33
CA SER A 145 9.53 -29.22 39.73
C SER A 145 10.69 -28.35 39.27
N VAL A 146 11.39 -27.89 40.27
CA VAL A 146 12.73 -27.31 40.22
C VAL A 146 13.73 -28.36 39.68
N GLN A 147 14.19 -28.17 38.45
CA GLN A 147 15.39 -28.83 37.95
C GLN A 147 16.55 -27.82 37.97
N GLN A 148 17.57 -28.13 38.73
CA GLN A 148 18.84 -27.38 38.79
C GLN A 148 19.45 -27.24 37.41
N PRO A 149 19.92 -26.04 37.01
CA PRO A 149 20.66 -25.89 35.75
C PRO A 149 22.08 -26.46 35.90
N LEU A 150 22.40 -27.37 35.01
CA LEU A 150 23.80 -27.78 34.74
C LEU A 150 24.61 -26.58 34.23
N PRO A 151 25.86 -26.38 34.65
CA PRO A 151 26.71 -25.28 34.18
C PRO A 151 27.18 -25.57 32.75
N GLY A 152 26.94 -24.67 31.81
CA GLY A 152 27.66 -24.68 30.55
C GLY A 152 26.84 -24.59 29.25
N VAL A 153 25.53 -24.35 29.27
CA VAL A 153 24.81 -24.08 28.04
C VAL A 153 24.92 -22.58 27.70
N ASN A 154 25.54 -22.33 26.57
CA ASN A 154 25.92 -21.03 26.05
C ASN A 154 24.70 -20.09 25.95
N ASN A 155 24.62 -19.07 26.80
CA ASN A 155 23.53 -18.07 26.83
C ASN A 155 23.27 -17.36 25.48
N GLN A 156 24.23 -17.39 24.56
CA GLN A 156 24.10 -16.81 23.22
C GLN A 156 23.28 -17.69 22.28
N THR A 157 23.43 -19.02 22.36
CA THR A 157 22.66 -19.94 21.52
C THR A 157 21.18 -19.90 21.88
N LYS A 158 20.87 -19.84 23.18
CA LYS A 158 19.49 -19.72 23.65
C LYS A 158 18.84 -18.42 23.23
N LEU A 159 19.56 -17.30 23.23
CA LEU A 159 19.02 -16.01 22.79
C LEU A 159 18.71 -15.98 21.28
N ARG A 160 19.52 -16.65 20.45
CA ARG A 160 19.27 -16.78 19.00
C ARG A 160 18.02 -17.61 18.70
N GLU A 161 17.64 -18.53 19.57
CA GLU A 161 16.35 -19.26 19.46
C GLU A 161 15.16 -18.40 19.91
N GLU A 162 15.37 -17.42 20.77
CA GLU A 162 14.31 -16.59 21.35
C GLU A 162 14.11 -15.26 20.62
N LEU A 163 15.10 -14.83 19.83
CA LEU A 163 15.09 -13.58 19.07
C LEU A 163 15.80 -13.76 17.73
N PHE A 164 15.06 -13.63 16.63
CA PHE A 164 15.60 -13.73 15.28
C PHE A 164 14.73 -12.99 14.26
N VAL A 165 15.30 -12.70 13.10
CA VAL A 165 14.58 -12.17 11.94
C VAL A 165 14.60 -13.22 10.83
N ARG A 166 13.47 -13.41 10.15
CA ARG A 166 13.35 -14.29 8.97
C ARG A 166 13.04 -13.49 7.73
N ALA A 167 13.68 -13.88 6.63
CA ALA A 167 13.33 -13.48 5.29
C ALA A 167 12.50 -14.60 4.64
N VAL A 168 11.23 -14.34 4.36
CA VAL A 168 10.31 -15.32 3.76
C VAL A 168 10.03 -14.90 2.33
N ILE A 169 10.41 -15.74 1.36
CA ILE A 169 10.09 -15.55 -0.06
C ILE A 169 8.89 -16.40 -0.46
N ASP A 170 8.03 -15.88 -1.33
CA ASP A 170 6.83 -16.58 -1.80
C ASP A 170 7.15 -17.71 -2.80
N LYS A 171 8.29 -17.63 -3.48
CA LYS A 171 8.77 -18.65 -4.43
C LYS A 171 10.30 -18.60 -4.58
N LYS A 172 10.93 -19.76 -4.81
CA LYS A 172 12.38 -19.90 -5.05
C LYS A 172 12.76 -19.95 -6.53
N LYS A 173 11.76 -19.95 -7.42
CA LYS A 173 11.96 -20.04 -8.87
C LYS A 173 11.01 -19.06 -9.56
N ALA A 174 11.54 -18.25 -10.47
CA ALA A 174 10.76 -17.24 -11.19
C ALA A 174 11.37 -17.00 -12.58
N TYR A 175 10.58 -16.47 -13.51
CA TYR A 175 11.10 -15.95 -14.77
C TYR A 175 11.67 -14.54 -14.59
N VAL A 176 12.57 -14.13 -15.50
CA VAL A 176 13.00 -12.73 -15.61
C VAL A 176 11.75 -11.84 -15.72
N GLY A 177 11.69 -10.77 -14.91
CA GLY A 177 10.55 -9.86 -14.84
C GLY A 177 9.35 -10.37 -14.05
N GLU A 178 9.31 -11.64 -13.62
CA GLU A 178 8.23 -12.16 -12.77
C GLU A 178 8.40 -11.71 -11.32
N GLN A 179 7.34 -11.25 -10.69
CA GLN A 179 7.38 -10.82 -9.29
C GLN A 179 7.67 -11.97 -8.33
N VAL A 180 8.65 -11.75 -7.44
CA VAL A 180 8.89 -12.52 -6.22
C VAL A 180 8.67 -11.60 -5.03
N ALA A 181 7.86 -12.02 -4.04
CA ALA A 181 7.64 -11.24 -2.84
C ALA A 181 8.55 -11.74 -1.70
N ILE A 182 9.29 -10.83 -1.08
CA ILE A 182 10.04 -11.09 0.14
C ILE A 182 9.42 -10.36 1.32
N THR A 183 9.24 -11.06 2.44
CA THR A 183 8.70 -10.52 3.69
C THR A 183 9.73 -10.74 4.81
N TYR A 184 10.13 -9.67 5.48
CA TYR A 184 10.96 -9.73 6.68
C TYR A 184 10.07 -9.70 7.91
N LYS A 185 10.23 -10.68 8.80
CA LYS A 185 9.48 -10.82 10.05
C LYS A 185 10.45 -10.93 11.22
N LEU A 186 10.19 -10.15 12.28
CA LEU A 186 10.88 -10.24 13.56
C LEU A 186 10.13 -11.21 14.47
N TYR A 187 10.81 -12.17 15.01
CA TYR A 187 10.31 -13.15 15.99
C TYR A 187 10.97 -12.93 17.34
N THR A 188 10.18 -12.78 18.39
CA THR A 188 10.71 -12.59 19.73
C THR A 188 9.89 -13.32 20.79
N ARG A 189 10.60 -13.84 21.80
CA ARG A 189 10.07 -14.37 23.06
C ARG A 189 10.63 -13.61 24.27
N VAL A 190 11.42 -12.58 24.00
CA VAL A 190 12.02 -11.71 25.02
C VAL A 190 11.54 -10.28 24.86
N GLY A 191 11.55 -9.52 25.95
CA GLY A 191 11.23 -8.11 25.93
C GLY A 191 12.28 -7.32 25.12
N LEU A 192 11.84 -6.44 24.26
CA LEU A 192 12.68 -5.54 23.47
C LEU A 192 12.39 -4.10 23.89
N ALA A 193 13.46 -3.35 24.20
CA ALA A 193 13.35 -1.92 24.52
C ALA A 193 13.47 -1.06 23.24
N ASN A 194 14.31 -1.49 22.31
CA ASN A 194 14.51 -0.77 21.04
C ASN A 194 14.87 -1.77 19.93
N VAL A 195 14.41 -1.49 18.71
CA VAL A 195 14.69 -2.29 17.52
C VAL A 195 14.99 -1.34 16.36
N ARG A 196 16.14 -1.51 15.71
CA ARG A 196 16.52 -0.67 14.57
C ARG A 196 17.22 -1.49 13.50
N TYR A 197 17.12 -1.05 12.27
CA TYR A 197 17.89 -1.59 11.16
C TYR A 197 19.38 -1.26 11.34
N ASP A 198 20.23 -2.24 11.14
CA ASP A 198 21.70 -2.09 11.14
C ASP A 198 22.22 -2.06 9.69
N ARG A 199 21.81 -3.05 8.88
CA ARG A 199 22.14 -3.10 7.46
C ARG A 199 20.95 -3.62 6.66
N MET A 200 20.58 -2.85 5.63
CA MET A 200 19.57 -3.27 4.66
C MET A 200 20.18 -4.23 3.65
N PRO A 201 19.41 -5.23 3.16
CA PRO A 201 19.86 -6.12 2.10
C PRO A 201 20.15 -5.38 0.79
N SER A 202 21.13 -5.86 0.05
CA SER A 202 21.27 -5.51 -1.36
C SER A 202 20.39 -6.43 -2.21
N TYR A 203 19.74 -5.86 -3.22
CA TYR A 203 18.91 -6.57 -4.19
C TYR A 203 19.51 -6.53 -5.60
N THR A 204 20.81 -6.80 -5.68
CA THR A 204 21.53 -6.83 -6.96
C THR A 204 20.89 -7.84 -7.90
N GLY A 205 20.64 -7.45 -9.16
CA GLY A 205 19.96 -8.28 -10.15
C GLY A 205 18.42 -8.21 -10.08
N PHE A 206 17.86 -7.33 -9.24
CA PHE A 206 16.43 -7.13 -9.13
C PHE A 206 16.05 -5.65 -9.26
N TRP A 207 14.95 -5.39 -9.92
CA TRP A 207 14.17 -4.19 -9.70
C TRP A 207 13.30 -4.39 -8.45
N MET A 208 13.25 -3.43 -7.56
CA MET A 208 12.49 -3.55 -6.30
C MET A 208 11.41 -2.49 -6.18
N GLU A 209 10.29 -2.88 -5.57
CA GLU A 209 9.20 -1.99 -5.17
C GLU A 209 8.80 -2.30 -3.74
N GLU A 210 8.81 -1.28 -2.87
CA GLU A 210 8.39 -1.44 -1.48
C GLU A 210 6.87 -1.54 -1.40
N MET A 211 6.37 -2.64 -0.80
CA MET A 211 4.93 -2.87 -0.63
C MET A 211 4.45 -2.50 0.77
N TYR A 212 5.32 -2.64 1.76
CA TYR A 212 5.03 -2.35 3.15
C TYR A 212 6.33 -2.09 3.91
N SER A 213 6.30 -1.10 4.80
CA SER A 213 7.35 -0.83 5.78
C SER A 213 6.70 -0.50 7.11
N ALA A 214 7.04 -1.26 8.15
CA ALA A 214 6.50 -1.04 9.49
C ALA A 214 6.99 0.31 10.03
N GLN A 215 6.06 1.15 10.44
CA GLN A 215 6.36 2.39 11.17
C GLN A 215 6.51 2.10 12.68
N HIS A 216 5.81 1.09 13.16
CA HIS A 216 5.86 0.54 14.52
C HIS A 216 5.74 -0.98 14.45
N LEU A 217 6.11 -1.65 15.53
CA LEU A 217 6.09 -3.12 15.59
C LEU A 217 4.73 -3.60 16.09
N ASP A 218 3.88 -4.03 15.17
CA ASP A 218 2.61 -4.69 15.48
C ASP A 218 2.86 -6.18 15.68
N TYR A 219 2.67 -6.65 16.92
CA TYR A 219 2.93 -8.04 17.27
C TYR A 219 1.69 -8.92 17.14
N GLN A 220 1.85 -10.04 16.46
CA GLN A 220 0.89 -11.14 16.39
C GLN A 220 1.53 -12.40 16.99
N GLU A 221 0.73 -13.32 17.54
CA GLU A 221 1.26 -14.57 18.05
C GLU A 221 1.36 -15.61 16.94
N GLU A 222 2.52 -16.22 16.78
CA GLU A 222 2.74 -17.39 15.91
C GLU A 222 3.38 -18.54 16.74
N ILE A 223 3.00 -19.78 16.47
CA ILE A 223 3.58 -20.97 17.09
C ILE A 223 4.52 -21.64 16.10
N ILE A 224 5.81 -21.75 16.46
CA ILE A 224 6.83 -22.41 15.66
C ILE A 224 7.48 -23.48 16.54
N ASP A 225 7.50 -24.72 16.06
CA ASP A 225 8.07 -25.89 16.76
C ASP A 225 7.57 -26.01 18.22
N GLY A 226 6.28 -25.75 18.43
CA GLY A 226 5.62 -25.80 19.75
C GLY A 226 5.97 -24.61 20.67
N LYS A 227 6.77 -23.66 20.22
CA LYS A 227 7.11 -22.43 20.95
C LYS A 227 6.29 -21.24 20.43
N ARG A 228 5.73 -20.46 21.33
CA ARG A 228 4.96 -19.24 21.01
C ARG A 228 5.90 -18.05 20.88
N TYR A 229 5.78 -17.31 19.78
CA TYR A 229 6.54 -16.10 19.49
C TYR A 229 5.58 -14.91 19.29
N SER A 230 6.02 -13.75 19.73
CA SER A 230 5.47 -12.47 19.26
C SER A 230 6.17 -12.12 17.95
N VAL A 231 5.38 -11.94 16.89
CA VAL A 231 5.89 -11.78 15.52
C VAL A 231 5.41 -10.46 14.93
N SER A 232 6.32 -9.66 14.43
CA SER A 232 6.00 -8.43 13.72
C SER A 232 6.53 -8.47 12.29
N THR A 233 5.68 -8.08 11.32
CA THR A 233 6.13 -7.87 9.95
C THR A 233 6.86 -6.53 9.87
N LEU A 234 8.13 -6.57 9.48
CA LEU A 234 8.98 -5.39 9.37
C LEU A 234 8.85 -4.71 8.01
N LYS A 235 8.94 -5.53 6.95
CA LYS A 235 8.99 -5.02 5.58
C LYS A 235 8.49 -6.07 4.58
N ARG A 236 7.81 -5.62 3.52
CA ARG A 236 7.48 -6.44 2.34
C ARG A 236 7.96 -5.73 1.10
N ILE A 237 8.63 -6.47 0.22
CA ILE A 237 9.21 -5.94 -1.00
C ILE A 237 8.82 -6.87 -2.15
N ALA A 238 8.41 -6.29 -3.26
CA ALA A 238 8.29 -6.98 -4.53
C ALA A 238 9.63 -6.87 -5.27
N LEU A 239 10.16 -7.99 -5.68
CA LEU A 239 11.39 -8.11 -6.44
C LEU A 239 11.05 -8.62 -7.84
N PHE A 240 11.61 -7.98 -8.86
CA PHE A 240 11.47 -8.37 -10.26
C PHE A 240 12.86 -8.66 -10.80
N PRO A 241 13.23 -9.94 -11.01
CA PRO A 241 14.55 -10.31 -11.49
C PRO A 241 14.83 -9.68 -12.87
N THR A 242 16.02 -9.13 -13.04
CA THR A 242 16.49 -8.54 -14.31
C THR A 242 17.54 -9.37 -15.02
N VAL A 243 18.12 -10.36 -14.30
CA VAL A 243 19.20 -11.23 -14.79
C VAL A 243 18.81 -12.68 -14.51
N THR A 244 19.13 -13.59 -15.43
CA THR A 244 18.91 -15.04 -15.30
C THR A 244 19.96 -15.71 -14.42
N GLY A 245 19.67 -16.95 -13.99
CA GLY A 245 20.54 -17.74 -13.14
C GLY A 245 20.23 -17.58 -11.66
N GLU A 246 21.13 -18.08 -10.83
CA GLU A 246 20.99 -18.00 -9.39
C GLU A 246 21.27 -16.59 -8.89
N GLN A 247 20.27 -15.96 -8.25
CA GLN A 247 20.35 -14.63 -7.68
C GLN A 247 20.23 -14.72 -6.16
N GLN A 248 21.13 -14.06 -5.45
CA GLN A 248 21.17 -14.07 -3.99
C GLN A 248 20.70 -12.72 -3.43
N ILE A 249 19.88 -12.78 -2.37
CA ILE A 249 19.44 -11.64 -1.59
C ILE A 249 20.20 -11.68 -0.26
N GLU A 250 20.95 -10.63 0.02
CA GLU A 250 21.73 -10.51 1.24
C GLU A 250 20.85 -10.49 2.51
N PRO A 251 21.42 -10.88 3.67
CA PRO A 251 20.71 -10.81 4.94
C PRO A 251 20.30 -9.39 5.34
N LEU A 252 19.10 -9.26 5.90
CA LEU A 252 18.73 -8.09 6.69
C LEU A 252 19.38 -8.19 8.07
N SER A 253 20.12 -7.16 8.49
CA SER A 253 20.72 -7.06 9.82
C SER A 253 20.01 -6.04 10.68
N MET A 254 19.75 -6.38 11.95
CA MET A 254 19.08 -5.54 12.93
C MET A 254 19.83 -5.51 14.25
N LEU A 255 19.74 -4.39 14.95
CA LEU A 255 20.19 -4.23 16.33
C LEU A 255 18.97 -4.15 17.24
N CYS A 256 18.93 -5.03 18.24
CA CYS A 256 17.85 -5.12 19.22
C CYS A 256 18.41 -4.92 20.62
N ASP A 257 17.80 -4.05 21.40
CA ASP A 257 18.13 -3.85 22.81
C ASP A 257 17.21 -4.76 23.63
N VAL A 258 17.75 -5.94 24.02
CA VAL A 258 17.02 -6.99 24.74
C VAL A 258 16.99 -6.67 26.22
N GLN A 259 15.79 -6.71 26.82
CA GLN A 259 15.61 -6.54 28.27
C GLN A 259 16.08 -7.79 29.02
N ILE A 260 17.02 -7.61 29.93
CA ILE A 260 17.53 -8.69 30.80
C ILE A 260 16.77 -8.66 32.12
N ALA A 261 15.95 -9.69 32.38
CA ALA A 261 15.31 -9.86 33.68
C ALA A 261 16.36 -10.11 34.76
N ARG A 262 16.40 -9.29 35.80
CA ARG A 262 17.19 -9.57 37.01
C ARG A 262 16.60 -10.82 37.69
N ARG A 263 17.39 -11.88 37.86
CA ARG A 263 17.12 -12.89 38.90
C ARG A 263 17.35 -12.21 40.25
N ARG A 264 16.31 -11.85 40.97
CA ARG A 264 16.43 -11.44 42.35
C ARG A 264 17.00 -12.63 43.14
N SER A 265 18.23 -12.48 43.65
CA SER A 265 18.75 -13.35 44.68
C SER A 265 18.07 -12.98 45.99
N LEU A 266 17.71 -13.97 46.81
CA LEU A 266 17.10 -13.77 48.13
C LEU A 266 17.98 -12.97 49.10
N PHE A 267 19.23 -12.73 48.73
CA PHE A 267 20.19 -11.94 49.51
C PHE A 267 20.30 -10.46 49.10
N ASP A 268 19.73 -10.05 47.96
CA ASP A 268 19.78 -8.64 47.47
C ASP A 268 18.82 -7.70 48.24
N SER A 269 17.92 -8.24 49.06
CA SER A 269 16.94 -7.41 49.79
C SER A 269 17.51 -6.67 51.01
N PHE A 270 18.79 -6.92 51.39
CA PHE A 270 19.41 -6.26 52.55
C PHE A 270 20.24 -5.02 52.20
N PHE A 271 20.49 -4.75 50.94
CA PHE A 271 21.29 -3.61 50.46
C PHE A 271 20.58 -2.83 49.33
N ASP A 272 19.26 -2.79 49.32
CA ASP A 272 18.50 -1.94 48.39
C ASP A 272 18.78 -0.47 48.75
N ASP A 273 19.65 0.17 48.00
CA ASP A 273 19.80 1.62 47.98
C ASP A 273 18.52 2.20 47.32
N PRO A 274 17.69 3.01 48.04
CA PRO A 274 16.47 3.60 47.48
C PRO A 274 16.75 4.55 46.30
N LEU A 275 18.01 4.85 46.01
CA LEU A 275 18.45 5.75 44.96
C LEU A 275 19.07 5.02 43.74
N ASP A 276 19.12 3.65 43.76
CA ASP A 276 19.52 2.92 42.54
C ASP A 276 18.37 2.97 41.54
N PRO A 277 18.42 3.82 40.49
CA PRO A 277 17.34 3.92 39.54
C PRO A 277 17.21 2.55 38.88
N ILE A 278 15.96 2.11 38.72
CA ILE A 278 15.55 0.85 38.06
C ILE A 278 15.96 0.93 36.59
N PHE A 279 17.27 0.88 36.33
CA PHE A 279 17.78 0.71 34.98
C PHE A 279 17.60 -0.77 34.64
N SER A 280 16.56 -1.06 33.88
CA SER A 280 16.46 -2.30 33.13
C SER A 280 17.73 -2.39 32.26
N ARG A 281 18.66 -3.25 32.66
CA ARG A 281 19.87 -3.46 31.86
C ARG A 281 19.45 -4.07 30.54
N THR A 282 19.59 -3.30 29.46
CA THR A 282 19.42 -3.80 28.12
C THR A 282 20.76 -4.33 27.60
N ARG A 283 20.70 -5.41 26.86
CA ARG A 283 21.84 -5.93 26.09
C ARG A 283 21.58 -5.75 24.62
N GLN A 284 22.41 -4.98 23.95
CA GLN A 284 22.37 -4.86 22.51
C GLN A 284 22.78 -6.17 21.85
N THR A 285 21.93 -6.67 20.95
CA THR A 285 22.12 -7.92 20.23
C THR A 285 21.90 -7.67 18.75
N ARG A 286 22.84 -8.12 17.92
CA ARG A 286 22.69 -8.14 16.46
C ARG A 286 22.05 -9.44 16.04
N ILE A 287 21.03 -9.35 15.19
CA ILE A 287 20.35 -10.49 14.55
C ILE A 287 20.35 -10.28 13.03
N GLU A 288 20.43 -11.37 12.29
CA GLU A 288 20.45 -11.33 10.82
C GLU A 288 19.50 -12.40 10.28
N SER A 289 18.85 -12.09 9.16
CA SER A 289 18.05 -13.09 8.43
C SER A 289 18.98 -14.04 7.65
N GLU A 290 18.41 -15.16 7.20
CA GLU A 290 19.12 -16.02 6.25
C GLU A 290 19.25 -15.33 4.89
N THR A 291 20.32 -15.65 4.15
CA THR A 291 20.44 -15.36 2.72
C THR A 291 19.34 -16.10 1.98
N GLN A 292 18.65 -15.44 1.07
CA GLN A 292 17.67 -16.07 0.20
C GLN A 292 18.23 -16.21 -1.21
N THR A 293 17.93 -17.33 -1.85
CA THR A 293 18.37 -17.63 -3.23
C THR A 293 17.16 -17.86 -4.12
N ILE A 294 17.17 -17.26 -5.31
CA ILE A 294 16.12 -17.36 -6.33
C ILE A 294 16.76 -17.86 -7.63
N ASP A 295 16.24 -18.97 -8.17
CA ASP A 295 16.59 -19.47 -9.49
C ASP A 295 15.75 -18.74 -10.56
N VAL A 296 16.41 -17.89 -11.35
CA VAL A 296 15.77 -17.05 -12.35
C VAL A 296 15.88 -17.65 -13.74
N LEU A 297 14.73 -18.04 -14.29
CA LEU A 297 14.62 -18.64 -15.60
C LEU A 297 14.59 -17.58 -16.72
N PRO A 298 15.18 -17.85 -17.88
CA PRO A 298 14.96 -17.04 -19.06
C PRO A 298 13.51 -17.18 -19.56
N LEU A 299 13.01 -16.14 -20.21
CA LEU A 299 11.74 -16.22 -20.91
C LEU A 299 11.86 -17.18 -22.11
N PRO A 300 10.83 -18.02 -22.40
CA PRO A 300 10.85 -18.90 -23.56
C PRO A 300 10.95 -18.11 -24.87
N GLU A 301 11.76 -18.60 -25.83
CA GLU A 301 11.77 -18.00 -27.16
C GLU A 301 10.57 -18.46 -28.02
N ALA A 302 10.00 -19.62 -27.70
CA ALA A 302 8.85 -20.15 -28.43
C ALA A 302 7.59 -19.30 -28.18
N GLY A 303 6.96 -18.82 -29.25
CA GLY A 303 5.72 -18.03 -29.18
C GLY A 303 5.93 -16.58 -28.76
N LYS A 304 7.16 -16.09 -28.67
CA LYS A 304 7.49 -14.71 -28.35
C LYS A 304 7.13 -13.77 -29.49
N PRO A 305 6.20 -12.82 -29.30
CA PRO A 305 5.85 -11.86 -30.34
C PRO A 305 7.00 -10.89 -30.62
N ASP A 306 7.18 -10.47 -31.88
CA ASP A 306 8.23 -9.50 -32.27
C ASP A 306 8.06 -8.14 -31.55
N THR A 307 6.83 -7.78 -31.22
CA THR A 307 6.50 -6.53 -30.53
C THR A 307 6.54 -6.67 -29.00
N PHE A 308 7.00 -7.80 -28.46
CA PHE A 308 7.12 -8.01 -27.01
C PHE A 308 8.19 -7.11 -26.40
N LYS A 309 7.83 -6.40 -25.32
CA LYS A 309 8.68 -5.43 -24.63
C LYS A 309 8.85 -5.77 -23.14
N ASN A 310 9.22 -7.00 -22.86
CA ASN A 310 9.58 -7.50 -21.52
C ASN A 310 8.48 -7.33 -20.43
N ALA A 311 7.21 -7.21 -20.82
CA ALA A 311 6.09 -7.18 -19.90
C ALA A 311 5.79 -8.58 -19.36
N VAL A 312 6.03 -8.81 -18.06
CA VAL A 312 5.79 -10.11 -17.40
C VAL A 312 4.74 -9.93 -16.31
N GLY A 313 3.65 -10.71 -16.39
CA GLY A 313 2.54 -10.60 -15.48
C GLY A 313 1.21 -10.98 -16.11
N GLN A 314 0.14 -10.38 -15.60
CA GLN A 314 -1.22 -10.54 -16.14
C GLN A 314 -1.81 -9.17 -16.41
N PHE A 315 -2.08 -8.86 -17.67
CA PHE A 315 -2.50 -7.53 -18.07
C PHE A 315 -3.78 -7.54 -18.90
N LYS A 316 -4.51 -6.42 -18.80
CA LYS A 316 -5.68 -6.08 -19.61
C LYS A 316 -5.48 -4.69 -20.15
N ILE A 317 -6.06 -4.44 -21.31
CA ILE A 317 -6.06 -3.14 -21.98
C ILE A 317 -7.48 -2.66 -22.22
N THR A 318 -7.72 -1.38 -22.03
CA THR A 318 -8.95 -0.69 -22.44
C THR A 318 -8.59 0.58 -23.18
N ALA A 319 -9.41 0.97 -24.13
CA ALA A 319 -9.25 2.21 -24.89
C ALA A 319 -10.56 2.96 -24.97
N SER A 320 -10.49 4.28 -24.94
CA SER A 320 -11.64 5.19 -25.11
C SER A 320 -11.20 6.45 -25.84
N ILE A 321 -12.11 7.03 -26.59
CA ILE A 321 -11.93 8.32 -27.25
C ILE A 321 -12.78 9.39 -26.54
N ASP A 322 -12.31 10.60 -26.49
CA ASP A 322 -13.00 11.72 -25.83
C ASP A 322 -14.28 12.16 -26.57
N GLN A 323 -14.27 12.03 -27.90
CA GLN A 323 -15.40 12.40 -28.75
C GLN A 323 -15.63 11.36 -29.85
N ALA A 324 -16.89 10.94 -30.05
CA ALA A 324 -17.28 10.04 -31.12
C ALA A 324 -17.52 10.75 -32.46
N VAL A 325 -17.66 12.09 -32.44
CA VAL A 325 -17.88 12.95 -33.60
C VAL A 325 -16.84 14.07 -33.55
N ALA A 326 -16.16 14.31 -34.67
CA ALA A 326 -15.15 15.36 -34.79
C ALA A 326 -15.20 15.98 -36.18
N GLU A 327 -14.49 17.08 -36.40
CA GLU A 327 -14.23 17.66 -37.70
C GLU A 327 -12.85 17.26 -38.21
N VAL A 328 -12.61 17.33 -39.54
CA VAL A 328 -11.26 17.18 -40.10
C VAL A 328 -10.34 18.22 -39.45
N SER A 329 -9.10 17.81 -39.15
CA SER A 329 -8.08 18.60 -38.42
C SER A 329 -8.38 18.89 -36.93
N GLN A 330 -9.53 18.48 -36.38
CA GLN A 330 -9.82 18.62 -34.97
C GLN A 330 -9.09 17.50 -34.17
N PRO A 331 -8.27 17.87 -33.17
CA PRO A 331 -7.58 16.88 -32.36
C PRO A 331 -8.54 16.11 -31.44
N LEU A 332 -8.37 14.81 -31.36
CA LEU A 332 -9.06 13.86 -30.49
C LEU A 332 -8.08 13.24 -29.53
N THR A 333 -8.53 12.92 -28.31
CA THR A 333 -7.68 12.22 -27.32
C THR A 333 -8.10 10.77 -27.20
N LEU A 334 -7.22 9.86 -27.65
CA LEU A 334 -7.35 8.44 -27.38
C LEU A 334 -6.67 8.13 -26.05
N THR A 335 -7.46 7.71 -25.08
CA THR A 335 -6.96 7.24 -23.77
C THR A 335 -6.88 5.74 -23.76
N VAL A 336 -5.69 5.19 -23.52
CA VAL A 336 -5.42 3.75 -23.39
C VAL A 336 -4.99 3.45 -21.98
N ILE A 337 -5.70 2.56 -21.29
CA ILE A 337 -5.41 2.14 -19.93
C ILE A 337 -4.93 0.70 -19.95
N LEU A 338 -3.71 0.49 -19.49
CA LEU A 338 -3.11 -0.81 -19.25
C LEU A 338 -3.17 -1.12 -17.77
N SER A 339 -3.91 -2.14 -17.38
CA SER A 339 -4.10 -2.53 -15.97
C SER A 339 -3.73 -3.99 -15.73
N GLY A 340 -3.27 -4.32 -14.52
CA GLY A 340 -2.92 -5.70 -14.22
C GLY A 340 -2.06 -5.90 -12.99
N LYS A 341 -1.41 -7.07 -12.95
CA LYS A 341 -0.48 -7.49 -11.90
C LYS A 341 0.89 -7.73 -12.52
N GLY A 342 1.92 -7.10 -11.99
CA GLY A 342 3.29 -7.15 -12.48
C GLY A 342 4.01 -5.83 -12.21
N ASN A 343 5.16 -5.61 -12.83
CA ASN A 343 5.89 -4.35 -12.71
C ASN A 343 5.25 -3.24 -13.57
N ILE A 344 4.27 -2.55 -13.02
CA ILE A 344 3.52 -1.50 -13.71
C ILE A 344 4.44 -0.33 -14.14
N LYS A 345 5.45 0.02 -13.32
CA LYS A 345 6.36 1.15 -13.62
C LYS A 345 7.11 0.98 -14.92
N THR A 346 7.58 -0.24 -15.19
CA THR A 346 8.44 -0.53 -16.36
C THR A 346 7.64 -0.84 -17.61
N LEU A 347 6.29 -0.85 -17.55
CA LEU A 347 5.49 -1.10 -18.74
C LEU A 347 5.67 0.02 -19.77
N GLU A 348 5.98 -0.37 -20.98
CA GLU A 348 6.01 0.52 -22.13
C GLU A 348 4.62 0.74 -22.73
N ALA A 349 4.49 1.75 -23.57
CA ALA A 349 3.24 2.06 -24.23
C ALA A 349 2.77 0.88 -25.12
N PRO A 350 1.45 0.57 -25.11
CA PRO A 350 0.86 -0.37 -26.04
C PRO A 350 1.14 0.02 -27.49
N VAL A 351 1.27 -0.97 -28.35
CA VAL A 351 1.50 -0.75 -29.77
C VAL A 351 0.21 -0.21 -30.39
N LEU A 352 0.27 1.01 -30.87
CA LEU A 352 -0.82 1.64 -31.62
C LEU A 352 -0.52 1.47 -33.12
N PRO A 353 -1.38 0.77 -33.89
CA PRO A 353 -1.16 0.61 -35.33
C PRO A 353 -1.13 1.95 -36.06
N THR A 354 -0.35 2.02 -37.14
CA THR A 354 -0.35 3.19 -38.01
C THR A 354 -1.67 3.27 -38.77
N MET A 355 -2.37 4.39 -38.68
CA MET A 355 -3.65 4.63 -39.34
C MET A 355 -3.50 5.77 -40.34
N ALA A 356 -3.69 5.47 -41.64
CA ALA A 356 -3.55 6.47 -42.71
C ALA A 356 -4.50 7.68 -42.57
N ASN A 357 -5.65 7.47 -41.92
CA ASN A 357 -6.68 8.47 -41.74
C ASN A 357 -6.43 9.43 -40.56
N PHE A 358 -5.32 9.22 -39.82
CA PHE A 358 -4.98 10.01 -38.62
C PHE A 358 -3.52 10.39 -38.59
N LYS A 359 -3.22 11.62 -38.19
CA LYS A 359 -1.91 11.96 -37.66
C LYS A 359 -1.89 11.59 -36.17
N GLN A 360 -0.87 10.85 -35.74
CA GLN A 360 -0.76 10.30 -34.40
C GLN A 360 0.39 10.95 -33.65
N TYR A 361 0.14 11.39 -32.42
CA TYR A 361 1.15 11.93 -31.52
C TYR A 361 1.01 11.26 -30.16
N ALA A 362 2.12 10.76 -29.62
CA ALA A 362 2.16 10.26 -28.25
C ALA A 362 2.11 11.44 -27.27
N SER A 363 1.36 11.28 -26.20
CA SER A 363 1.28 12.24 -25.11
C SER A 363 1.82 11.62 -23.81
N GLU A 364 1.46 12.18 -22.68
CA GLU A 364 1.90 11.79 -21.37
C GLU A 364 1.41 10.41 -20.94
N SER A 365 2.16 9.78 -20.03
CA SER A 365 1.69 8.61 -19.28
C SER A 365 1.58 8.94 -17.79
N LYS A 366 0.52 8.40 -17.15
CA LYS A 366 0.30 8.47 -15.70
C LYS A 366 0.14 7.07 -15.16
N GLU A 367 0.71 6.81 -13.99
CA GLU A 367 0.64 5.49 -13.36
C GLU A 367 0.00 5.56 -11.98
N ASN A 368 -0.66 4.48 -11.61
CA ASN A 368 -1.14 4.23 -10.26
C ASN A 368 -0.79 2.80 -9.88
N ILE A 369 -0.02 2.65 -8.81
CA ILE A 369 0.50 1.38 -8.35
C ILE A 369 -0.08 1.10 -6.97
N ASN A 370 -0.52 -0.13 -6.76
CA ASN A 370 -0.96 -0.61 -5.47
C ASN A 370 -0.36 -1.98 -5.15
N ALA A 371 -0.30 -2.30 -3.86
CA ALA A 371 0.16 -3.59 -3.37
C ALA A 371 -0.98 -4.26 -2.59
N ASN A 372 -1.49 -5.37 -3.13
CA ASN A 372 -2.52 -6.17 -2.49
C ASN A 372 -2.07 -7.63 -2.36
N ASN A 373 -2.21 -8.22 -1.17
CA ASN A 373 -1.92 -9.64 -0.90
C ASN A 373 -0.58 -10.12 -1.48
N LEU A 374 0.51 -9.39 -1.18
CA LEU A 374 1.87 -9.69 -1.65
C LEU A 374 2.05 -9.56 -3.17
N ARG A 375 1.16 -8.89 -3.89
CA ARG A 375 1.28 -8.64 -5.33
C ARG A 375 1.23 -7.16 -5.63
N ILE A 376 2.13 -6.72 -6.51
CA ILE A 376 2.07 -5.40 -7.12
C ILE A 376 1.10 -5.47 -8.29
N GLY A 377 0.23 -4.49 -8.34
CA GLY A 377 -0.68 -4.27 -9.45
C GLY A 377 -0.99 -2.80 -9.60
N GLY A 378 -1.88 -2.50 -10.52
CA GLY A 378 -2.29 -1.13 -10.78
C GLY A 378 -2.65 -0.91 -12.22
N PHE A 379 -2.53 0.34 -12.65
CA PHE A 379 -2.75 0.71 -14.04
C PHE A 379 -1.79 1.81 -14.47
N LYS A 380 -1.54 1.84 -15.78
CA LYS A 380 -0.82 2.92 -16.46
C LYS A 380 -1.68 3.44 -17.59
N THR A 381 -1.91 4.74 -17.62
CA THR A 381 -2.72 5.42 -18.62
C THR A 381 -1.81 6.10 -19.63
N TYR A 382 -2.06 5.86 -20.90
CA TYR A 382 -1.38 6.50 -22.01
C TYR A 382 -2.38 7.34 -22.79
N SER A 383 -2.04 8.57 -23.08
CA SER A 383 -2.86 9.46 -23.91
C SER A 383 -2.18 9.66 -25.26
N TYR A 384 -2.95 9.58 -26.32
CA TYR A 384 -2.52 9.84 -27.69
C TYR A 384 -3.40 10.91 -28.31
N VAL A 385 -2.79 11.85 -29.01
CA VAL A 385 -3.52 12.81 -29.80
C VAL A 385 -3.65 12.28 -31.22
N LEU A 386 -4.88 12.11 -31.68
CA LEU A 386 -5.23 11.69 -33.03
C LEU A 386 -5.87 12.86 -33.76
N ILE A 387 -5.32 13.22 -34.92
CA ILE A 387 -5.89 14.28 -35.76
C ILE A 387 -6.42 13.63 -37.03
N PRO A 388 -7.77 13.57 -37.24
CA PRO A 388 -8.33 12.99 -38.45
C PRO A 388 -7.99 13.85 -39.66
N VAL A 389 -7.61 13.20 -40.77
CA VAL A 389 -7.25 13.88 -42.03
C VAL A 389 -8.29 13.65 -43.16
N ILE A 390 -9.23 12.72 -42.93
CA ILE A 390 -10.26 12.34 -43.92
C ILE A 390 -11.63 12.36 -43.23
N SER A 391 -12.63 13.00 -43.89
CA SER A 391 -14.01 12.98 -43.43
C SER A 391 -14.70 11.63 -43.73
N GLY A 392 -15.75 11.33 -42.98
CA GLY A 392 -16.54 10.11 -43.07
C GLY A 392 -16.47 9.26 -41.81
N VAL A 393 -16.95 8.02 -41.90
CA VAL A 393 -16.83 7.06 -40.80
C VAL A 393 -15.43 6.46 -40.81
N ASN A 394 -14.70 6.72 -39.74
CA ASN A 394 -13.34 6.26 -39.56
C ASN A 394 -13.25 5.27 -38.39
N GLN A 395 -12.33 4.32 -38.48
CA GLN A 395 -12.09 3.33 -37.44
C GLN A 395 -10.69 3.51 -36.84
N ILE A 396 -10.65 3.58 -35.54
CA ILE A 396 -9.40 3.56 -34.78
C ILE A 396 -9.09 2.10 -34.48
N GLU A 397 -8.01 1.62 -35.08
CA GLU A 397 -7.57 0.23 -34.89
C GLU A 397 -7.18 -0.04 -33.42
N PRO A 398 -7.46 -1.27 -32.92
CA PRO A 398 -7.24 -1.60 -31.52
C PRO A 398 -5.75 -1.60 -31.16
N PRO A 399 -5.37 -0.86 -30.08
CA PRO A 399 -4.03 -1.01 -29.52
C PRO A 399 -3.83 -2.43 -29.00
N THR A 400 -2.60 -2.93 -29.16
CA THR A 400 -2.21 -4.26 -28.69
C THR A 400 -1.09 -4.18 -27.66
N PHE A 401 -1.08 -5.15 -26.74
CA PHE A 401 -0.06 -5.24 -25.70
C PHE A 401 0.36 -6.69 -25.47
N PRO A 402 1.49 -7.11 -26.05
CA PRO A 402 2.09 -8.43 -25.81
C PRO A 402 2.70 -8.52 -24.42
N TYR A 403 2.46 -9.61 -23.72
CA TYR A 403 3.05 -9.89 -22.43
C TYR A 403 3.26 -11.39 -22.20
N PHE A 404 4.16 -11.75 -21.31
CA PHE A 404 4.36 -13.12 -20.85
C PHE A 404 3.58 -13.35 -19.55
N ASP A 405 2.70 -14.36 -19.53
CA ASP A 405 1.96 -14.79 -18.34
C ASP A 405 2.69 -15.96 -17.66
N PRO A 406 3.38 -15.74 -16.52
CA PRO A 406 4.15 -16.77 -15.86
C PRO A 406 3.27 -17.90 -15.28
N ALA A 407 1.99 -17.67 -15.04
CA ALA A 407 1.07 -18.71 -14.56
C ALA A 407 0.74 -19.72 -15.65
N THR A 408 0.57 -19.29 -16.88
CA THR A 408 0.34 -20.16 -18.06
C THR A 408 1.61 -20.49 -18.82
N LYS A 409 2.75 -19.86 -18.44
CA LYS A 409 4.07 -20.00 -19.10
C LYS A 409 4.00 -19.74 -20.60
N SER A 410 3.21 -18.77 -21.01
CA SER A 410 2.98 -18.46 -22.43
C SER A 410 2.84 -16.98 -22.68
N TYR A 411 3.16 -16.56 -23.90
CA TYR A 411 2.89 -15.22 -24.37
C TYR A 411 1.41 -15.02 -24.68
N LYS A 412 0.90 -13.85 -24.37
CA LYS A 412 -0.48 -13.42 -24.64
C LYS A 412 -0.46 -12.01 -25.21
N ILE A 413 -1.48 -11.68 -25.97
CA ILE A 413 -1.68 -10.33 -26.50
C ILE A 413 -3.01 -9.81 -25.95
N ALA A 414 -2.94 -8.77 -25.12
CA ALA A 414 -4.14 -8.01 -24.75
C ALA A 414 -4.49 -7.02 -25.87
N SER A 415 -5.77 -6.92 -26.22
CA SER A 415 -6.27 -6.03 -27.24
C SER A 415 -7.63 -5.47 -26.82
N THR A 416 -8.05 -4.38 -27.47
CA THR A 416 -9.40 -3.78 -27.33
C THR A 416 -10.23 -4.07 -28.56
N ASN A 417 -11.51 -3.67 -28.52
CA ASN A 417 -12.31 -3.57 -29.76
C ASN A 417 -11.91 -2.30 -30.51
N PRO A 418 -12.06 -2.28 -31.86
CA PRO A 418 -11.94 -1.06 -32.66
C PRO A 418 -12.92 0.02 -32.20
N ILE A 419 -12.54 1.28 -32.29
CA ILE A 419 -13.40 2.42 -31.94
C ILE A 419 -13.80 3.12 -33.22
N THR A 420 -15.13 3.25 -33.47
CA THR A 420 -15.67 3.96 -34.62
C THR A 420 -15.93 5.41 -34.25
N ILE A 421 -15.49 6.34 -35.11
CA ILE A 421 -15.79 7.77 -35.00
C ILE A 421 -16.35 8.29 -36.33
N THR A 422 -17.15 9.34 -36.26
CA THR A 422 -17.64 10.07 -37.41
C THR A 422 -16.91 11.39 -37.54
N VAL A 423 -16.28 11.62 -38.68
CA VAL A 423 -15.51 12.85 -38.95
C VAL A 423 -16.29 13.66 -39.99
N ALA A 424 -16.80 14.82 -39.60
CA ALA A 424 -17.42 15.78 -40.50
C ALA A 424 -16.36 16.46 -41.39
N SER A 425 -16.74 16.88 -42.57
CA SER A 425 -15.89 17.76 -43.40
C SER A 425 -15.68 19.07 -42.65
N GLU A 426 -14.51 19.66 -42.81
CA GLU A 426 -14.19 20.99 -42.27
C GLU A 426 -15.28 21.97 -42.69
N LYS A 427 -15.86 22.72 -41.75
CA LYS A 427 -16.83 23.75 -42.06
C LYS A 427 -16.13 24.87 -42.81
N TRP A 428 -16.63 25.22 -44.01
CA TRP A 428 -16.13 26.39 -44.70
C TRP A 428 -16.44 27.65 -43.84
N ASP A 429 -15.38 28.35 -43.45
CA ASP A 429 -15.47 29.62 -42.75
C ASP A 429 -15.31 30.75 -43.77
N PRO A 430 -16.39 31.49 -44.12
CA PRO A 430 -16.35 32.55 -45.10
C PRO A 430 -15.43 33.72 -44.68
N THR A 431 -15.03 33.80 -43.43
CA THR A 431 -14.17 34.90 -42.92
C THR A 431 -12.69 34.67 -43.17
N THR A 432 -12.26 33.44 -43.38
CA THR A 432 -10.84 33.08 -43.59
C THR A 432 -10.42 32.96 -45.05
N GLY A 433 -11.36 32.93 -45.99
CA GLY A 433 -11.09 32.83 -47.43
C GLY A 433 -10.36 31.54 -47.90
N PHE A 434 -10.26 30.54 -47.02
CA PHE A 434 -9.57 29.28 -47.32
C PHE A 434 -10.54 28.30 -47.98
N MET A 435 -10.34 27.99 -49.29
CA MET A 435 -11.00 26.85 -49.93
C MET A 435 -10.17 25.59 -49.67
N PRO A 436 -10.77 24.50 -49.11
CA PRO A 436 -10.05 23.22 -49.05
C PRO A 436 -9.80 22.74 -50.48
N GLN A 437 -8.52 22.49 -50.82
CA GLN A 437 -8.16 21.89 -52.09
C GLN A 437 -8.73 20.47 -52.17
N LYS A 438 -9.61 20.21 -53.13
CA LYS A 438 -9.98 18.85 -53.53
C LYS A 438 -8.71 18.16 -54.06
N THR A 439 -8.13 17.28 -53.26
CA THR A 439 -7.16 16.31 -53.77
C THR A 439 -7.93 15.29 -54.62
N ALA A 440 -7.53 15.19 -55.89
CA ALA A 440 -8.03 14.24 -56.89
C ALA A 440 -7.51 12.79 -56.57
#